data_cbda50d192fa07aba8d12cc9aeaa54b7
#
_entry.id   cbda50d192fa07aba8d12cc9aeaa54b7
#
_cell.length_a   1.000
_cell.length_b   1.000
_cell.length_c   1.000
_cell.angle_alpha   90.00
_cell.angle_beta   90.00
_cell.angle_gamma   90.00
#
_symmetry.space_group_name_H-M   'P 1'
#
loop_
_entity.id
_entity.type
_entity.pdbx_description
1 polymer ?
#
loop_
_entity_poly.entity_id
_entity_poly.type
_entity_poly.pdbx_seq_one_letter_code
_entity_poly.pdbx_strand_id
1 'polypeptide(L)'
;MQRRIILVIAPSGSGKTHLISELIRDIDRVAVFDTVSDPQYFATDKNGTPREDVKVIEGSPKQFAEAIGSLNGMIGKEEGEFKVIYHPKKATITITDQGLMESPEFGIIVRLCQERGHMYLVIDEAHLWCNTYNCPQELQMANLIGRHDGLSMILIAQRLVGVHPAIRENADEFYFWKVIQPRSLKLVEEYCGDDVAKQVKELRAVELDANDKFVKPGQYLHWTKFKGVVEVTE
;
A
#
# COMPACT_ATOMS: atom_id res chain seq x y z
N MET A 1 11.66 13.75 7.03
CA MET A 1 10.89 13.31 5.83
C MET A 1 9.47 13.82 6.00
N GLN A 2 8.88 14.48 5.00
CA GLN A 2 7.48 14.87 5.06
C GLN A 2 6.62 13.62 4.91
N ARG A 3 5.65 13.40 5.81
CA ARG A 3 4.71 12.29 5.73
C ARG A 3 3.91 12.36 4.43
N ARG A 4 3.66 11.20 3.84
CA ARG A 4 2.82 11.05 2.64
C ARG A 4 1.88 9.85 2.80
N ILE A 5 0.63 10.03 2.39
CA ILE A 5 -0.32 8.94 2.20
C ILE A 5 -0.57 8.80 0.71
N ILE A 6 -0.23 7.64 0.19
CA ILE A 6 -0.30 7.30 -1.23
C ILE A 6 -1.34 6.18 -1.41
N LEU A 7 -2.30 6.39 -2.29
CA LEU A 7 -3.26 5.37 -2.69
C LEU A 7 -2.95 4.87 -4.09
N VAL A 8 -2.78 3.57 -4.22
CA VAL A 8 -2.56 2.88 -5.49
C VAL A 8 -3.80 2.07 -5.84
N ILE A 9 -4.53 2.52 -6.85
CA ILE A 9 -5.81 1.93 -7.28
C ILE A 9 -5.61 1.23 -8.61
N ALA A 10 -5.51 -0.09 -8.56
CA ALA A 10 -5.10 -0.89 -9.69
C ALA A 10 -5.79 -2.26 -9.71
N PRO A 11 -6.34 -2.71 -10.84
CA PRO A 11 -6.85 -4.08 -10.99
C PRO A 11 -5.76 -5.12 -10.75
N SER A 12 -6.16 -6.36 -10.50
CA SER A 12 -5.21 -7.48 -10.47
C SER A 12 -4.47 -7.60 -11.81
N GLY A 13 -3.16 -7.93 -11.77
CA GLY A 13 -2.34 -8.08 -12.97
C GLY A 13 -1.95 -6.78 -13.68
N SER A 14 -2.24 -5.61 -13.12
CA SER A 14 -1.97 -4.32 -13.75
C SER A 14 -0.52 -3.83 -13.69
N GLY A 15 0.37 -4.52 -12.97
CA GLY A 15 1.74 -4.08 -12.73
C GLY A 15 1.90 -3.24 -11.45
N LYS A 16 0.90 -3.20 -10.56
CA LYS A 16 0.96 -2.45 -9.31
C LYS A 16 2.17 -2.80 -8.45
N THR A 17 2.49 -4.10 -8.32
CA THR A 17 3.65 -4.56 -7.54
C THR A 17 4.97 -4.00 -8.10
N HIS A 18 5.09 -3.91 -9.43
CA HIS A 18 6.25 -3.30 -10.08
C HIS A 18 6.37 -1.81 -9.72
N LEU A 19 5.28 -1.04 -9.87
CA LEU A 19 5.27 0.36 -9.48
C LEU A 19 5.65 0.55 -8.01
N ILE A 20 5.08 -0.25 -7.11
CA ILE A 20 5.41 -0.15 -5.68
C ILE A 20 6.89 -0.44 -5.43
N SER A 21 7.44 -1.48 -6.06
CA SER A 21 8.87 -1.81 -5.95
C SER A 21 9.76 -0.67 -6.44
N GLU A 22 9.33 0.06 -7.48
CA GLU A 22 10.00 1.27 -7.94
C GLU A 22 9.92 2.42 -6.92
N LEU A 23 8.71 2.68 -6.39
CA LEU A 23 8.47 3.77 -5.44
C LEU A 23 9.26 3.61 -4.13
N ILE A 24 9.46 2.36 -3.68
CA ILE A 24 10.13 2.08 -2.40
C ILE A 24 11.60 1.68 -2.55
N ARG A 25 12.12 1.59 -3.77
CA ARG A 25 13.48 1.13 -4.06
C ARG A 25 14.53 1.94 -3.29
N ASP A 26 14.43 3.26 -3.36
CA ASP A 26 15.40 4.20 -2.81
C ASP A 26 14.99 4.71 -1.41
N ILE A 27 14.05 4.03 -0.77
CA ILE A 27 13.62 4.36 0.59
C ILE A 27 14.36 3.47 1.58
N ASP A 28 15.05 4.08 2.52
CA ASP A 28 15.90 3.38 3.49
C ASP A 28 15.09 2.55 4.49
N ARG A 29 13.87 2.98 4.85
CA ARG A 29 13.05 2.38 5.91
C ARG A 29 11.67 2.04 5.41
N VAL A 30 11.48 0.77 5.07
CA VAL A 30 10.23 0.26 4.51
C VAL A 30 9.80 -1.01 5.22
N ALA A 31 8.53 -1.07 5.60
CA ALA A 31 7.85 -2.30 5.93
C ALA A 31 6.70 -2.55 4.95
N VAL A 32 6.57 -3.76 4.46
CA VAL A 32 5.45 -4.21 3.64
C VAL A 32 4.62 -5.21 4.44
N PHE A 33 3.35 -4.92 4.65
CA PHE A 33 2.39 -5.90 5.13
C PHE A 33 1.76 -6.57 3.90
N ASP A 34 2.23 -7.78 3.60
CA ASP A 34 1.83 -8.54 2.41
C ASP A 34 0.80 -9.61 2.79
N THR A 35 -0.44 -9.35 2.42
CA THR A 35 -1.59 -10.23 2.71
C THR A 35 -1.56 -11.52 1.92
N VAL A 36 -1.06 -11.48 0.70
CA VAL A 36 -1.14 -12.61 -0.25
C VAL A 36 0.07 -13.52 -0.15
N SER A 37 1.11 -13.08 0.57
CA SER A 37 2.39 -13.79 0.67
C SER A 37 3.03 -13.98 -0.71
N ASP A 38 2.99 -12.92 -1.54
CA ASP A 38 3.67 -12.87 -2.82
C ASP A 38 5.10 -12.32 -2.60
N PRO A 39 6.15 -13.14 -2.78
CA PRO A 39 7.52 -12.70 -2.53
C PRO A 39 8.05 -11.69 -3.57
N GLN A 40 7.21 -11.20 -4.49
CA GLN A 40 7.63 -10.40 -5.63
C GLN A 40 7.92 -8.93 -5.32
N TYR A 41 7.53 -8.43 -4.15
CA TYR A 41 7.95 -7.07 -3.81
C TYR A 41 9.47 -6.98 -3.92
N PHE A 42 10.12 -6.07 -3.37
CA PHE A 42 11.57 -5.92 -3.47
C PHE A 42 12.40 -7.06 -2.82
N ALA A 43 11.80 -8.20 -2.48
CA ALA A 43 12.51 -9.36 -1.94
C ALA A 43 13.51 -10.00 -2.94
N THR A 44 13.27 -9.81 -4.23
CA THR A 44 14.18 -10.26 -5.29
C THR A 44 14.67 -9.09 -6.13
N ASP A 45 15.83 -9.24 -6.73
CA ASP A 45 16.33 -8.33 -7.74
C ASP A 45 15.61 -8.54 -9.09
N LYS A 46 16.00 -7.77 -10.11
CA LYS A 46 15.44 -7.88 -11.47
C LYS A 46 15.67 -9.22 -12.16
N ASN A 47 16.57 -10.05 -11.63
CA ASN A 47 16.89 -11.39 -12.15
C ASN A 47 16.20 -12.50 -11.34
N GLY A 48 15.39 -12.13 -10.32
CA GLY A 48 14.73 -13.08 -9.42
C GLY A 48 15.63 -13.61 -8.31
N THR A 49 16.82 -13.03 -8.10
CA THR A 49 17.73 -13.42 -7.03
C THR A 49 17.27 -12.78 -5.71
N PRO A 50 17.15 -13.55 -4.60
CA PRO A 50 16.81 -12.99 -3.30
C PRO A 50 17.78 -11.87 -2.89
N ARG A 51 17.24 -10.79 -2.38
CA ARG A 51 18.02 -9.65 -1.90
C ARG A 51 18.42 -9.86 -0.44
N GLU A 52 19.70 -9.72 -0.15
CA GLU A 52 20.23 -9.87 1.21
C GLU A 52 19.84 -8.72 2.15
N ASP A 53 19.53 -7.54 1.60
CA ASP A 53 19.10 -6.34 2.34
C ASP A 53 17.60 -6.35 2.72
N VAL A 54 16.84 -7.38 2.30
CA VAL A 54 15.42 -7.52 2.59
C VAL A 54 15.14 -8.70 3.51
N LYS A 55 14.48 -8.43 4.63
CA LYS A 55 14.09 -9.45 5.59
C LYS A 55 12.62 -9.85 5.42
N VAL A 56 12.36 -11.11 5.17
CA VAL A 56 11.00 -11.67 5.14
C VAL A 56 10.69 -12.32 6.48
N ILE A 57 9.54 -11.98 7.08
CA ILE A 57 9.10 -12.45 8.39
C ILE A 57 7.69 -13.01 8.27
N GLU A 58 7.48 -14.21 8.75
CA GLU A 58 6.18 -14.87 8.73
C GLU A 58 5.62 -15.00 10.15
N GLY A 59 4.48 -14.36 10.41
CA GLY A 59 3.63 -14.50 11.59
C GLY A 59 4.34 -14.27 12.93
N SER A 60 5.34 -13.41 12.98
CA SER A 60 6.07 -13.10 14.21
C SER A 60 6.22 -11.59 14.42
N PRO A 61 5.24 -10.92 15.07
CA PRO A 61 5.35 -9.49 15.39
C PRO A 61 6.60 -9.15 16.22
N LYS A 62 7.07 -10.09 17.05
CA LYS A 62 8.31 -9.89 17.81
C LYS A 62 9.52 -9.78 16.89
N GLN A 63 9.70 -10.71 15.96
CA GLN A 63 10.80 -10.65 14.98
C GLN A 63 10.67 -9.42 14.07
N PHE A 64 9.45 -9.00 13.75
CA PHE A 64 9.21 -7.76 13.01
C PHE A 64 9.68 -6.55 13.81
N ALA A 65 9.31 -6.43 15.10
CA ALA A 65 9.77 -5.35 15.97
C ALA A 65 11.29 -5.28 16.05
N GLU A 66 11.95 -6.45 16.20
CA GLU A 66 13.41 -6.55 16.19
C GLU A 66 14.01 -6.06 14.86
N ALA A 67 13.40 -6.43 13.74
CA ALA A 67 13.89 -6.09 12.40
C ALA A 67 13.78 -4.59 12.07
N ILE A 68 12.75 -3.91 12.58
CA ILE A 68 12.59 -2.46 12.40
C ILE A 68 13.27 -1.63 13.52
N GLY A 69 14.01 -2.27 14.42
CA GLY A 69 14.69 -1.60 15.54
C GLY A 69 13.76 -1.11 16.65
N SER A 70 12.59 -1.74 16.82
CA SER A 70 11.64 -1.45 17.89
C SER A 70 11.70 -2.57 18.93
N LEU A 71 12.68 -2.56 19.82
CA LEU A 71 12.82 -3.53 20.90
C LEU A 71 12.32 -2.95 22.22
N ASN A 72 11.39 -3.66 22.89
CA ASN A 72 10.94 -3.44 24.28
C ASN A 72 10.43 -2.03 24.61
N GLY A 73 9.76 -1.34 23.66
CA GLY A 73 9.27 0.02 23.90
C GLY A 73 10.40 1.07 24.02
N MET A 74 11.63 0.68 23.85
CA MET A 74 12.74 1.58 23.62
C MET A 74 12.96 1.65 22.11
N ILE A 75 12.47 2.72 21.51
CA ILE A 75 12.87 3.08 20.16
C ILE A 75 14.36 3.43 20.25
N GLY A 76 15.19 2.46 19.93
CA GLY A 76 16.58 2.76 19.60
C GLY A 76 16.51 3.70 18.40
N LYS A 77 16.88 4.96 18.60
CA LYS A 77 17.07 5.92 17.49
C LYS A 77 18.29 5.53 16.65
N GLU A 78 18.54 4.25 16.49
CA GLU A 78 19.56 3.82 15.55
C GLU A 78 19.05 4.15 14.15
N GLU A 79 19.76 5.04 13.50
CA GLU A 79 19.57 5.49 12.13
C GLU A 79 19.91 4.36 11.14
N GLY A 80 19.29 3.19 11.33
CA GLY A 80 19.52 2.04 10.46
C GLY A 80 18.53 2.02 9.29
N GLU A 81 19.03 1.60 8.15
CA GLU A 81 18.21 1.20 7.00
C GLU A 81 17.58 -0.17 7.28
N PHE A 82 16.35 -0.36 6.87
CA PHE A 82 15.70 -1.66 6.90
C PHE A 82 14.65 -1.79 5.81
N LYS A 83 14.57 -2.97 5.22
CA LYS A 83 13.48 -3.36 4.31
C LYS A 83 12.92 -4.68 4.79
N VAL A 84 11.67 -4.66 5.24
CA VAL A 84 11.03 -5.81 5.88
C VAL A 84 9.72 -6.12 5.17
N ILE A 85 9.50 -7.38 4.82
CA ILE A 85 8.21 -7.90 4.36
C ILE A 85 7.64 -8.75 5.48
N TYR A 86 6.40 -8.46 5.88
CA TYR A 86 5.67 -9.22 6.88
C TYR A 86 4.50 -9.97 6.23
N HIS A 87 4.53 -11.28 6.37
CA HIS A 87 3.43 -12.16 6.00
C HIS A 87 2.64 -12.57 7.25
N PRO A 88 1.36 -12.20 7.37
CA PRO A 88 0.55 -12.66 8.52
C PRO A 88 0.32 -14.17 8.45
N LYS A 89 0.22 -14.81 9.61
CA LYS A 89 -0.16 -16.24 9.66
C LYS A 89 -1.57 -16.43 9.15
N LYS A 90 -1.74 -17.22 8.11
CA LYS A 90 -3.07 -17.55 7.56
C LYS A 90 -4.03 -18.12 8.62
N ALA A 91 -3.52 -18.88 9.57
CA ALA A 91 -4.31 -19.47 10.66
C ALA A 91 -4.86 -18.43 11.66
N THR A 92 -4.31 -17.23 11.71
CA THR A 92 -4.76 -16.14 12.60
C THR A 92 -5.67 -15.14 11.90
N ILE A 93 -5.89 -15.30 10.59
CA ILE A 93 -6.78 -14.44 9.81
C ILE A 93 -8.20 -15.00 9.88
N THR A 94 -9.13 -14.18 10.31
CA THR A 94 -10.58 -14.44 10.24
C THR A 94 -11.21 -13.50 9.20
N ILE A 95 -12.33 -13.93 8.64
CA ILE A 95 -13.11 -13.11 7.70
C ILE A 95 -14.43 -12.78 8.38
N THR A 96 -14.75 -11.51 8.51
CA THR A 96 -16.01 -11.04 9.06
C THR A 96 -17.17 -11.26 8.10
N ASP A 97 -18.41 -11.17 8.59
CA ASP A 97 -19.63 -11.21 7.77
C ASP A 97 -19.66 -10.10 6.69
N GLN A 98 -18.86 -9.06 6.85
CA GLN A 98 -18.70 -7.95 5.89
C GLN A 98 -17.58 -8.19 4.87
N GLY A 99 -16.94 -9.37 4.90
CA GLY A 99 -15.85 -9.73 4.00
C GLY A 99 -14.52 -9.06 4.31
N LEU A 100 -14.35 -8.51 5.52
CA LEU A 100 -13.07 -7.98 5.97
C LEU A 100 -12.21 -9.07 6.59
N MET A 101 -10.91 -8.96 6.39
CA MET A 101 -9.93 -9.71 7.14
C MET A 101 -9.67 -9.05 8.49
N GLU A 102 -9.61 -9.85 9.52
CA GLU A 102 -9.18 -9.45 10.86
C GLU A 102 -8.06 -10.37 11.32
N SER A 103 -7.04 -9.78 11.90
CA SER A 103 -5.94 -10.47 12.57
C SER A 103 -5.38 -9.59 13.67
N PRO A 104 -5.10 -10.13 14.85
CA PRO A 104 -4.39 -9.39 15.89
C PRO A 104 -3.04 -8.87 15.42
N GLU A 105 -2.40 -9.57 14.48
CA GLU A 105 -1.09 -9.19 13.94
C GLU A 105 -1.15 -7.88 13.16
N PHE A 106 -2.24 -7.62 12.41
CA PHE A 106 -2.37 -6.40 11.61
C PHE A 106 -2.25 -5.13 12.47
N GLY A 107 -3.07 -5.04 13.53
CA GLY A 107 -3.04 -3.89 14.44
C GLY A 107 -1.69 -3.73 15.15
N ILE A 108 -1.07 -4.85 15.56
CA ILE A 108 0.25 -4.83 16.18
C ILE A 108 1.30 -4.27 15.21
N ILE A 109 1.34 -4.74 13.96
CA ILE A 109 2.32 -4.28 12.96
C ILE A 109 2.13 -2.80 12.64
N VAL A 110 0.89 -2.34 12.44
CA VAL A 110 0.61 -0.91 12.20
C VAL A 110 1.08 -0.05 13.37
N ARG A 111 0.82 -0.47 14.62
CA ARG A 111 1.26 0.23 15.82
C ARG A 111 2.78 0.28 15.94
N LEU A 112 3.46 -0.84 15.72
CA LEU A 112 4.93 -0.89 15.74
C LEU A 112 5.55 0.06 14.69
N CYS A 113 4.99 0.12 13.49
CA CYS A 113 5.44 1.07 12.47
C CYS A 113 5.19 2.52 12.90
N GLN A 114 4.06 2.82 13.54
CA GLN A 114 3.75 4.16 14.06
C GLN A 114 4.73 4.55 15.17
N GLU A 115 4.95 3.68 16.15
CA GLU A 115 5.90 3.91 17.26
C GLU A 115 7.34 4.10 16.75
N ARG A 116 7.74 3.35 15.72
CA ARG A 116 9.05 3.50 15.10
C ARG A 116 9.19 4.82 14.37
N GLY A 117 8.17 5.24 13.66
CA GLY A 117 8.15 6.50 12.90
C GLY A 117 9.21 6.61 11.81
N HIS A 118 9.19 7.71 11.07
CA HIS A 118 10.17 8.04 10.03
C HIS A 118 10.43 6.90 9.02
N MET A 119 9.35 6.23 8.57
CA MET A 119 9.38 5.09 7.66
C MET A 119 8.18 5.06 6.74
N TYR A 120 8.20 4.16 5.76
CA TYR A 120 7.03 3.81 4.97
C TYR A 120 6.45 2.46 5.41
N LEU A 121 5.12 2.42 5.57
CA LEU A 121 4.33 1.22 5.69
C LEU A 121 3.55 1.01 4.40
N VAL A 122 3.82 -0.07 3.70
CA VAL A 122 3.04 -0.52 2.54
C VAL A 122 2.04 -1.56 2.99
N ILE A 123 0.76 -1.39 2.64
CA ILE A 123 -0.30 -2.36 2.95
C ILE A 123 -0.85 -2.87 1.62
N ASP A 124 -0.55 -4.13 1.31
CA ASP A 124 -1.10 -4.77 0.12
C ASP A 124 -2.54 -5.23 0.36
N GLU A 125 -3.36 -5.13 -0.71
CA GLU A 125 -4.79 -5.43 -0.70
C GLU A 125 -5.51 -4.76 0.49
N ALA A 126 -5.20 -3.48 0.74
CA ALA A 126 -5.68 -2.72 1.89
C ALA A 126 -7.20 -2.76 2.08
N HIS A 127 -7.95 -2.95 0.99
CA HIS A 127 -9.41 -3.07 1.02
C HIS A 127 -9.91 -4.34 1.72
N LEU A 128 -9.05 -5.34 1.92
CA LEU A 128 -9.37 -6.53 2.70
C LEU A 128 -9.29 -6.28 4.20
N TRP A 129 -8.51 -5.28 4.64
CA TRP A 129 -8.29 -4.92 6.05
C TRP A 129 -9.10 -3.70 6.48
N CYS A 130 -9.41 -2.81 5.54
CA CYS A 130 -10.05 -1.54 5.81
C CYS A 130 -10.96 -1.16 4.62
N ASN A 131 -12.24 -1.38 4.75
CA ASN A 131 -13.20 -1.09 3.69
C ASN A 131 -14.03 0.19 3.98
N THR A 132 -14.99 0.49 3.12
CA THR A 132 -15.86 1.67 3.22
C THR A 132 -16.58 1.81 4.56
N TYR A 133 -16.88 0.71 5.24
CA TYR A 133 -17.71 0.68 6.44
C TYR A 133 -16.90 0.51 7.73
N ASN A 134 -15.75 -0.12 7.63
CA ASN A 134 -14.94 -0.45 8.79
C ASN A 134 -13.44 -0.29 8.48
N CYS A 135 -12.72 0.23 9.47
CA CYS A 135 -11.27 0.38 9.43
C CYS A 135 -10.71 0.12 10.84
N PRO A 136 -9.71 -0.75 11.00
CA PRO A 136 -9.08 -0.99 12.28
C PRO A 136 -8.61 0.29 12.96
N GLN A 137 -8.80 0.36 14.28
CA GLN A 137 -8.49 1.56 15.04
C GLN A 137 -7.02 1.99 14.89
N GLU A 138 -6.11 1.02 14.87
CA GLU A 138 -4.68 1.29 14.70
C GLU A 138 -4.39 1.97 13.35
N LEU A 139 -5.03 1.51 12.28
CA LEU A 139 -4.86 2.13 10.96
C LEU A 139 -5.51 3.51 10.89
N GLN A 140 -6.67 3.71 11.55
CA GLN A 140 -7.27 5.03 11.67
C GLN A 140 -6.36 5.99 12.43
N MET A 141 -5.78 5.55 13.55
CA MET A 141 -4.85 6.37 14.33
C MET A 141 -3.59 6.70 13.53
N ALA A 142 -2.99 5.71 12.87
CA ALA A 142 -1.85 5.94 11.98
C ALA A 142 -2.18 6.93 10.85
N ASN A 143 -3.40 6.85 10.30
CA ASN A 143 -3.88 7.80 9.29
C ASN A 143 -4.08 9.21 9.82
N LEU A 144 -4.55 9.40 11.03
CA LEU A 144 -4.85 10.73 11.60
C LEU A 144 -3.62 11.39 12.20
N ILE A 145 -2.87 10.68 13.03
CA ILE A 145 -1.79 11.26 13.83
C ILE A 145 -0.38 10.83 13.39
N GLY A 146 -0.23 9.81 12.54
CA GLY A 146 1.07 9.30 12.09
C GLY A 146 1.98 10.36 11.44
N ARG A 147 1.43 11.54 11.05
CA ARG A 147 2.24 12.67 10.58
C ARG A 147 3.18 13.22 11.66
N HIS A 148 2.80 13.12 12.92
CA HIS A 148 3.64 13.55 14.04
C HIS A 148 4.81 12.59 14.25
N ASP A 149 4.59 11.34 13.91
CA ASP A 149 5.57 10.25 14.05
C ASP A 149 6.40 10.06 12.77
N GLY A 150 6.09 10.80 11.70
CA GLY A 150 6.78 10.67 10.40
C GLY A 150 6.46 9.37 9.66
N LEU A 151 5.36 8.67 10.03
CA LEU A 151 4.90 7.47 9.32
C LEU A 151 4.23 7.85 8.01
N SER A 152 4.80 7.44 6.89
CA SER A 152 4.20 7.47 5.56
C SER A 152 3.54 6.14 5.24
N MET A 153 2.47 6.14 4.45
CA MET A 153 1.75 4.92 4.09
C MET A 153 1.51 4.84 2.58
N ILE A 154 1.65 3.64 2.04
CA ILE A 154 1.22 3.28 0.68
C ILE A 154 0.16 2.19 0.83
N LEU A 155 -1.07 2.50 0.46
CA LEU A 155 -2.17 1.55 0.51
C LEU A 155 -2.56 1.14 -0.90
N ILE A 156 -2.56 -0.15 -1.16
CA ILE A 156 -2.85 -0.73 -2.45
C ILE A 156 -4.24 -1.34 -2.42
N ALA A 157 -5.10 -0.97 -3.37
CA ALA A 157 -6.43 -1.51 -3.48
C ALA A 157 -6.86 -1.71 -4.94
N GLN A 158 -7.75 -2.64 -5.17
CA GLN A 158 -8.27 -2.89 -6.53
C GLN A 158 -9.29 -1.83 -6.96
N ARG A 159 -9.97 -1.19 -6.01
CA ARG A 159 -11.04 -0.22 -6.27
C ARG A 159 -11.01 0.89 -5.22
N LEU A 160 -11.15 2.13 -5.68
CA LEU A 160 -11.21 3.29 -4.77
C LEU A 160 -12.40 3.21 -3.81
N VAL A 161 -13.55 2.72 -4.27
CA VAL A 161 -14.74 2.51 -3.44
C VAL A 161 -14.50 1.52 -2.29
N GLY A 162 -13.53 0.64 -2.41
CA GLY A 162 -13.15 -0.32 -1.37
C GLY A 162 -12.27 0.26 -0.25
N VAL A 163 -11.80 1.49 -0.37
CA VAL A 163 -10.95 2.15 0.65
C VAL A 163 -11.81 3.00 1.57
N HIS A 164 -11.52 2.98 2.87
CA HIS A 164 -12.27 3.77 3.87
C HIS A 164 -12.22 5.28 3.59
N PRO A 165 -13.33 6.03 3.74
CA PRO A 165 -13.39 7.46 3.45
C PRO A 165 -12.29 8.27 4.13
N ALA A 166 -12.07 8.08 5.45
CA ALA A 166 -11.06 8.81 6.20
C ALA A 166 -9.63 8.65 5.63
N ILE A 167 -9.33 7.52 4.98
CA ILE A 167 -8.03 7.32 4.33
C ILE A 167 -7.98 8.07 3.00
N ARG A 168 -9.06 8.01 2.21
CA ARG A 168 -9.15 8.73 0.93
C ARG A 168 -9.04 10.24 1.11
N GLU A 169 -9.69 10.80 2.14
CA GLU A 169 -9.68 12.23 2.46
C GLU A 169 -8.29 12.74 2.86
N ASN A 170 -7.51 11.89 3.52
CA ASN A 170 -6.15 12.21 3.96
C ASN A 170 -5.06 11.82 2.94
N ALA A 171 -5.42 11.21 1.82
CA ALA A 171 -4.46 10.87 0.79
C ALA A 171 -3.86 12.14 0.16
N ASP A 172 -2.54 12.12 0.01
CA ASP A 172 -1.76 13.19 -0.62
C ASP A 172 -1.57 12.91 -2.12
N GLU A 173 -1.56 11.62 -2.49
CA GLU A 173 -1.26 11.17 -3.83
C GLU A 173 -2.09 9.96 -4.21
N PHE A 174 -2.42 9.88 -5.50
CA PHE A 174 -3.13 8.77 -6.10
C PHE A 174 -2.42 8.30 -7.35
N TYR A 175 -2.31 6.98 -7.48
CA TYR A 175 -1.94 6.30 -8.71
C TYR A 175 -3.17 5.52 -9.19
N PHE A 176 -3.70 5.91 -10.33
CA PHE A 176 -4.89 5.28 -10.92
C PHE A 176 -4.54 4.54 -12.19
N TRP A 177 -4.78 3.24 -12.25
CA TRP A 177 -4.97 2.54 -13.52
C TRP A 177 -6.37 2.82 -14.06
N LYS A 178 -6.67 2.31 -15.25
CA LYS A 178 -7.99 2.48 -15.86
C LYS A 178 -9.12 2.11 -14.92
N VAL A 179 -10.02 3.04 -14.68
CA VAL A 179 -11.24 2.86 -13.88
C VAL A 179 -12.44 3.06 -14.79
N ILE A 180 -13.34 2.07 -14.84
CA ILE A 180 -14.57 2.12 -15.64
C ILE A 180 -15.84 2.08 -14.79
N GLN A 181 -15.72 1.74 -13.51
CA GLN A 181 -16.87 1.59 -12.62
C GLN A 181 -17.43 2.96 -12.22
N PRO A 182 -18.74 3.22 -12.45
CA PRO A 182 -19.33 4.55 -12.21
C PRO A 182 -19.12 5.08 -10.79
N ARG A 183 -19.24 4.21 -9.77
CA ARG A 183 -19.04 4.62 -8.37
C ARG A 183 -17.60 5.02 -8.08
N SER A 184 -16.63 4.28 -8.62
CA SER A 184 -15.21 4.63 -8.46
C SER A 184 -14.85 5.90 -9.23
N LEU A 185 -15.38 6.09 -10.46
CA LEU A 185 -15.17 7.32 -11.24
C LEU A 185 -15.74 8.54 -10.52
N LYS A 186 -16.92 8.42 -9.91
CA LYS A 186 -17.51 9.50 -9.11
C LYS A 186 -16.62 9.89 -7.93
N LEU A 187 -15.96 8.93 -7.29
CA LEU A 187 -14.99 9.22 -6.23
C LEU A 187 -13.70 9.86 -6.79
N VAL A 188 -13.22 9.44 -7.96
CA VAL A 188 -12.08 10.12 -8.60
C VAL A 188 -12.43 11.57 -8.91
N GLU A 189 -13.64 11.83 -9.43
CA GLU A 189 -14.15 13.19 -9.66
C GLU A 189 -14.21 14.01 -8.36
N GLU A 190 -14.73 13.43 -7.29
CA GLU A 190 -14.88 14.08 -5.98
C GLU A 190 -13.53 14.48 -5.37
N TYR A 191 -12.51 13.60 -5.43
CA TYR A 191 -11.20 13.84 -4.79
C TYR A 191 -10.19 14.54 -5.70
N CYS A 192 -10.25 14.32 -7.00
CA CYS A 192 -9.23 14.74 -7.96
C CYS A 192 -9.74 15.69 -9.05
N GLY A 193 -11.07 15.79 -9.22
CA GLY A 193 -11.71 16.63 -10.24
C GLY A 193 -12.19 15.86 -11.49
N ASP A 194 -13.14 16.45 -12.21
CA ASP A 194 -13.80 15.87 -13.39
C ASP A 194 -12.80 15.53 -14.52
N ASP A 195 -11.84 16.42 -14.78
CA ASP A 195 -10.83 16.19 -15.83
C ASP A 195 -9.96 14.98 -15.54
N VAL A 196 -9.61 14.75 -14.27
CA VAL A 196 -8.85 13.55 -13.86
C VAL A 196 -9.70 12.30 -14.03
N ALA A 197 -10.99 12.34 -13.64
CA ALA A 197 -11.89 11.21 -13.81
C ALA A 197 -12.06 10.82 -15.29
N LYS A 198 -12.15 11.80 -16.21
CA LYS A 198 -12.17 11.57 -17.66
C LYS A 198 -10.88 10.91 -18.14
N GLN A 199 -9.71 11.44 -17.76
CA GLN A 199 -8.43 10.88 -18.15
C GLN A 199 -8.25 9.45 -17.64
N VAL A 200 -8.59 9.17 -16.38
CA VAL A 200 -8.49 7.83 -15.79
C VAL A 200 -9.39 6.82 -16.53
N LYS A 201 -10.56 7.23 -16.98
CA LYS A 201 -11.47 6.39 -17.79
C LYS A 201 -10.88 6.03 -19.16
N GLU A 202 -10.10 6.93 -19.75
CA GLU A 202 -9.52 6.79 -21.09
C GLU A 202 -8.17 6.06 -21.09
N LEU A 203 -7.54 5.85 -19.94
CA LEU A 203 -6.29 5.10 -19.85
C LEU A 203 -6.37 3.75 -20.56
N ARG A 204 -5.27 3.32 -21.15
CA ARG A 204 -5.18 1.98 -21.72
C ARG A 204 -5.22 0.93 -20.59
N ALA A 205 -6.10 -0.05 -20.73
CA ALA A 205 -6.13 -1.19 -19.82
C ALA A 205 -4.92 -2.10 -20.04
N VAL A 206 -4.66 -2.98 -19.07
CA VAL A 206 -3.74 -4.11 -19.25
C VAL A 206 -4.25 -4.99 -20.39
N GLU A 207 -3.36 -5.41 -21.25
CA GLU A 207 -3.66 -6.33 -22.34
C GLU A 207 -3.13 -7.72 -22.00
N LEU A 208 -4.03 -8.71 -22.02
CA LEU A 208 -3.74 -10.12 -21.77
C LEU A 208 -3.97 -10.92 -23.05
N ASP A 209 -3.25 -12.02 -23.23
CA ASP A 209 -3.52 -12.96 -24.32
C ASP A 209 -4.72 -13.89 -24.01
N ALA A 210 -5.03 -14.77 -24.93
CA ALA A 210 -6.14 -15.73 -24.80
C ALA A 210 -5.97 -16.74 -23.64
N ASN A 211 -4.80 -16.81 -23.03
CA ASN A 211 -4.48 -17.65 -21.87
C ASN A 211 -4.25 -16.83 -20.59
N ASP A 212 -4.77 -15.58 -20.54
CA ASP A 212 -4.60 -14.63 -19.44
C ASP A 212 -3.14 -14.28 -19.13
N LYS A 213 -2.22 -14.46 -20.10
CA LYS A 213 -0.83 -14.05 -19.97
C LYS A 213 -0.69 -12.57 -20.34
N PHE A 214 0.13 -11.90 -19.57
CA PHE A 214 0.45 -10.49 -19.74
C PHE A 214 1.11 -10.23 -21.11
N VAL A 215 0.53 -9.32 -21.90
CA VAL A 215 1.05 -8.90 -23.21
C VAL A 215 1.57 -7.46 -23.13
N LYS A 216 0.80 -6.55 -22.55
CA LYS A 216 1.15 -5.15 -22.51
C LYS A 216 0.71 -4.49 -21.20
N PRO A 217 1.57 -3.65 -20.57
CA PRO A 217 1.19 -2.91 -19.36
C PRO A 217 0.03 -1.96 -19.63
N GLY A 218 -0.84 -1.83 -18.64
CA GLY A 218 -1.79 -0.73 -18.61
C GLY A 218 -1.08 0.59 -18.36
N GLN A 219 -1.74 1.68 -18.73
CA GLN A 219 -1.31 3.01 -18.33
C GLN A 219 -1.79 3.31 -16.92
N TYR A 220 -1.02 4.13 -16.19
CA TYR A 220 -1.49 4.75 -14.96
C TYR A 220 -1.35 6.27 -15.02
N LEU A 221 -2.17 6.96 -14.22
CA LEU A 221 -2.13 8.38 -13.99
C LEU A 221 -1.67 8.61 -12.54
N HIS A 222 -0.64 9.43 -12.36
CA HIS A 222 -0.18 9.91 -11.06
C HIS A 222 -0.75 11.31 -10.80
N TRP A 223 -1.49 11.46 -9.73
CA TRP A 223 -2.06 12.72 -9.27
C TRP A 223 -1.62 13.04 -7.85
N THR A 224 -1.37 14.30 -7.59
CA THR A 224 -1.06 14.80 -6.23
C THR A 224 -1.95 15.96 -5.85
N LYS A 225 -2.30 16.04 -4.57
CA LYS A 225 -3.15 17.08 -4.00
C LYS A 225 -2.64 18.51 -4.25
N PHE A 226 -1.34 18.68 -4.39
CA PHE A 226 -0.69 19.99 -4.54
C PHE A 226 -0.39 20.40 -5.98
N LYS A 227 -0.22 19.42 -6.88
CA LYS A 227 0.22 19.69 -8.26
C LYS A 227 -0.80 19.25 -9.33
N GLY A 228 -1.87 18.57 -8.93
CA GLY A 228 -2.78 17.94 -9.88
C GLY A 228 -2.16 16.71 -10.55
N VAL A 229 -2.41 16.54 -11.86
CA VAL A 229 -1.78 15.47 -12.65
C VAL A 229 -0.28 15.75 -12.78
N VAL A 230 0.52 14.78 -12.35
CA VAL A 230 1.98 14.84 -12.41
C VAL A 230 2.49 14.09 -13.63
N GLU A 231 1.89 12.90 -13.89
CA GLU A 231 2.36 12.00 -14.93
C GLU A 231 1.21 11.12 -15.44
N VAL A 232 1.25 10.81 -16.71
CA VAL A 232 0.52 9.70 -17.34
C VAL A 232 1.54 8.85 -18.05
N THR A 233 1.65 7.56 -17.70
CA THR A 233 2.59 6.63 -18.34
C THR A 233 2.17 6.33 -19.76
N GLU A 234 3.13 6.11 -20.64
CA GLU A 234 2.93 5.71 -22.03
C GLU A 234 2.64 4.21 -22.20
#